data_bfbddfc658dfd7d1715134e5d9a1f40f
#
_entry.id   bfbddfc658dfd7d1715134e5d9a1f40f
#
_cell.length_a   1.000
_cell.length_b   1.000
_cell.length_c   1.000
_cell.angle_alpha   90.00
_cell.angle_beta   90.00
_cell.angle_gamma   90.00
#
_symmetry.space_group_name_H-M   'P 1'
#
loop_
_entity.id
_entity.type
_entity.pdbx_description
1 polymer ?
#
loop_
_entity_poly.entity_id
_entity_poly.type
_entity_poly.pdbx_seq_one_letter_code
_entity_poly.pdbx_strand_id
1 'polypeptide(L)'
;RYGGTYAHRDIAYHFGMWISPRFQLLLVKEYQRLKADEQKQLAWSAKRELSKINYRIHTDAIKANLVPSEVTREQAAMKYADEADVLNMAMFGMTARQWREQNPDKKGNIRDYASINELICLSNMENLNAVFINDGMSQSERLIKLNQIAIQQMRILEDTGDRKLLK
;
A
#
# COMPACT_ATOMS: atom_id res chain seq x y z
N ARG A 1 49.70 17.81 27.22
CA ARG A 1 49.36 18.36 25.89
C ARG A 1 48.75 17.21 25.08
N TYR A 2 47.48 17.25 24.87
CA TYR A 2 46.80 16.31 23.96
C TYR A 2 46.95 16.91 22.56
N GLY A 3 47.91 16.40 21.79
CA GLY A 3 48.08 16.72 20.37
C GLY A 3 47.28 15.74 19.53
N GLY A 4 46.45 16.25 18.64
CA GLY A 4 45.70 15.46 17.66
C GLY A 4 45.65 16.19 16.32
N THR A 5 45.63 15.43 15.24
CA THR A 5 45.40 15.96 13.91
C THR A 5 43.89 15.97 13.62
N TYR A 6 43.34 17.13 13.32
CA TYR A 6 41.93 17.24 12.96
C TYR A 6 41.81 17.38 11.44
N ALA A 7 40.91 16.64 10.85
CA ALA A 7 40.63 16.70 9.43
C ALA A 7 39.11 16.80 9.19
N HIS A 8 38.72 17.35 8.04
CA HIS A 8 37.33 17.29 7.60
C HIS A 8 36.86 15.82 7.55
N ARG A 9 35.61 15.58 7.91
CA ARG A 9 35.02 14.23 8.02
C ARG A 9 35.30 13.39 6.76
N ASP A 10 35.11 13.96 5.58
CA ASP A 10 35.28 13.25 4.30
C ASP A 10 36.75 12.84 4.06
N ILE A 11 37.72 13.71 4.45
CA ILE A 11 39.14 13.39 4.41
C ILE A 11 39.49 12.26 5.37
N ALA A 12 38.91 12.27 6.57
CA ALA A 12 39.09 11.22 7.56
C ALA A 12 38.58 9.87 7.07
N TYR A 13 37.39 9.82 6.41
CA TYR A 13 36.88 8.60 5.79
C TYR A 13 37.76 8.12 4.64
N HIS A 14 38.21 9.03 3.77
CA HIS A 14 39.09 8.66 2.66
C HIS A 14 40.42 8.10 3.14
N PHE A 15 40.99 8.70 4.19
CA PHE A 15 42.22 8.20 4.84
C PHE A 15 42.01 6.82 5.48
N GLY A 16 40.87 6.63 6.15
CA GLY A 16 40.50 5.32 6.73
C GLY A 16 40.38 4.21 5.67
N MET A 17 39.79 4.53 4.50
CA MET A 17 39.70 3.60 3.37
C MET A 17 41.08 3.25 2.81
N TRP A 18 42.01 4.20 2.76
CA TRP A 18 43.35 3.97 2.28
C TRP A 18 44.20 3.07 3.22
N ILE A 19 44.04 3.24 4.55
CA ILE A 19 44.78 2.47 5.55
C ILE A 19 44.19 1.08 5.72
N SER A 20 42.87 0.88 5.62
CA SER A 20 42.21 -0.37 5.97
C SER A 20 41.28 -0.85 4.86
N PRO A 21 41.66 -1.87 4.07
CA PRO A 21 40.75 -2.53 3.11
C PRO A 21 39.50 -3.07 3.75
N ARG A 22 39.56 -3.50 5.02
CA ARG A 22 38.39 -3.94 5.78
C ARG A 22 37.41 -2.79 6.03
N PHE A 23 37.91 -1.60 6.34
CA PHE A 23 37.09 -0.38 6.50
C PHE A 23 36.46 0.03 5.18
N GLN A 24 37.19 -0.04 4.08
CA GLN A 24 36.68 0.21 2.73
C GLN A 24 35.49 -0.72 2.38
N LEU A 25 35.67 -2.04 2.62
CA LEU A 25 34.60 -3.02 2.39
C LEU A 25 33.37 -2.77 3.27
N LEU A 26 33.59 -2.36 4.53
CA LEU A 26 32.50 -2.00 5.43
C LEU A 26 31.70 -0.83 4.88
N LEU A 27 32.35 0.25 4.44
CA LEU A 27 31.68 1.42 3.85
C LEU A 27 30.91 1.06 2.58
N VAL A 28 31.47 0.22 1.71
CA VAL A 28 30.78 -0.24 0.50
C VAL A 28 29.51 -1.03 0.86
N LYS A 29 29.59 -1.95 1.82
CA LYS A 29 28.43 -2.73 2.29
C LYS A 29 27.37 -1.85 2.92
N GLU A 30 27.76 -0.90 3.76
CA GLU A 30 26.81 0.04 4.38
C GLU A 30 26.16 0.96 3.33
N TYR A 31 26.90 1.43 2.35
CA TYR A 31 26.35 2.19 1.23
C TYR A 31 25.30 1.38 0.46
N GLN A 32 25.61 0.12 0.12
CA GLN A 32 24.68 -0.76 -0.57
C GLN A 32 23.42 -1.02 0.26
N ARG A 33 23.57 -1.25 1.57
CA ARG A 33 22.45 -1.42 2.50
C ARG A 33 21.55 -0.17 2.54
N LEU A 34 22.15 1.01 2.73
CA LEU A 34 21.43 2.27 2.77
C LEU A 34 20.72 2.57 1.46
N LYS A 35 21.35 2.28 0.31
CA LYS A 35 20.70 2.41 -1.01
C LYS A 35 19.51 1.49 -1.18
N ALA A 36 19.61 0.25 -0.73
CA ALA A 36 18.49 -0.69 -0.77
C ALA A 36 17.34 -0.25 0.14
N ASP A 37 17.65 0.26 1.33
CA ASP A 37 16.65 0.78 2.27
C ASP A 37 15.97 2.05 1.74
N GLU A 38 16.74 2.97 1.13
CA GLU A 38 16.21 4.17 0.47
C GLU A 38 15.22 3.80 -0.67
N GLN A 39 15.60 2.86 -1.53
CA GLN A 39 14.73 2.38 -2.61
C GLN A 39 13.44 1.76 -2.09
N LYS A 40 13.50 0.98 -1.01
CA LYS A 40 12.32 0.42 -0.35
C LYS A 40 11.40 1.51 0.22
N GLN A 41 11.98 2.52 0.87
CA GLN A 41 11.22 3.64 1.42
C GLN A 41 10.54 4.48 0.34
N LEU A 42 11.23 4.77 -0.77
CA LEU A 42 10.67 5.49 -1.90
C LEU A 42 9.50 4.72 -2.55
N ALA A 43 9.68 3.41 -2.78
CA ALA A 43 8.62 2.56 -3.31
C ALA A 43 7.40 2.50 -2.37
N TRP A 44 7.63 2.41 -1.07
CA TRP A 44 6.58 2.42 -0.05
C TRP A 44 5.84 3.76 -0.01
N SER A 45 6.57 4.88 -0.05
CA SER A 45 6.00 6.23 -0.06
C SER A 45 5.12 6.47 -1.29
N ALA A 46 5.60 6.10 -2.49
CA ALA A 46 4.82 6.22 -3.72
C ALA A 46 3.53 5.40 -3.67
N LYS A 47 3.60 4.14 -3.20
CA LYS A 47 2.41 3.29 -3.02
C LYS A 47 1.40 3.90 -2.05
N ARG A 48 1.87 4.45 -0.94
CA ARG A 48 1.01 5.09 0.07
C ARG A 48 0.30 6.32 -0.49
N GLU A 49 0.98 7.15 -1.27
CA GLU A 49 0.36 8.31 -1.90
C GLU A 49 -0.66 7.92 -2.97
N LEU A 50 -0.37 6.91 -3.80
CA LEU A 50 -1.35 6.38 -4.76
C LEU A 50 -2.60 5.83 -4.06
N SER A 51 -2.43 5.07 -2.98
CA SER A 51 -3.57 4.55 -2.20
C SER A 51 -4.42 5.67 -1.61
N LYS A 52 -3.82 6.75 -1.10
CA LYS A 52 -4.56 7.90 -0.60
C LYS A 52 -5.37 8.60 -1.70
N ILE A 53 -4.77 8.78 -2.88
CA ILE A 53 -5.43 9.41 -4.03
C ILE A 53 -6.60 8.55 -4.49
N ASN A 54 -6.41 7.24 -4.66
CA ASN A 54 -7.47 6.33 -5.10
C ASN A 54 -8.60 6.24 -4.08
N TYR A 55 -8.27 6.18 -2.79
CA TYR A 55 -9.27 6.24 -1.72
C TYR A 55 -10.09 7.54 -1.78
N ARG A 56 -9.47 8.68 -2.04
CA ARG A 56 -10.16 9.96 -2.18
C ARG A 56 -11.07 9.97 -3.41
N ILE A 57 -10.59 9.51 -4.57
CA ILE A 57 -11.39 9.38 -5.79
C ILE A 57 -12.62 8.52 -5.52
N HIS A 58 -12.45 7.38 -4.84
CA HIS A 58 -13.53 6.47 -4.49
C HIS A 58 -14.54 7.12 -3.54
N THR A 59 -14.08 7.76 -2.47
CA THR A 59 -14.96 8.43 -1.51
C THR A 59 -15.71 9.63 -2.11
N ASP A 60 -15.08 10.37 -3.01
CA ASP A 60 -15.73 11.47 -3.72
C ASP A 60 -16.83 10.94 -4.68
N ALA A 61 -16.60 9.83 -5.36
CA ALA A 61 -17.62 9.18 -6.20
C ALA A 61 -18.82 8.67 -5.35
N ILE A 62 -18.58 8.07 -4.20
CA ILE A 62 -19.63 7.67 -3.25
C ILE A 62 -20.44 8.88 -2.81
N LYS A 63 -19.75 9.95 -2.41
CA LYS A 63 -20.38 11.18 -1.95
C LYS A 63 -21.28 11.78 -3.02
N ALA A 64 -20.81 11.84 -4.25
CA ALA A 64 -21.53 12.48 -5.37
C ALA A 64 -22.75 11.68 -5.82
N ASN A 65 -22.67 10.34 -5.81
CA ASN A 65 -23.68 9.50 -6.48
C ASN A 65 -24.52 8.64 -5.52
N LEU A 66 -23.99 8.31 -4.35
CA LEU A 66 -24.63 7.33 -3.45
C LEU A 66 -25.08 7.92 -2.10
N VAL A 67 -24.66 9.14 -1.77
CA VAL A 67 -25.03 9.82 -0.53
C VAL A 67 -25.99 10.96 -0.87
N PRO A 68 -27.30 10.85 -0.54
CA PRO A 68 -28.25 11.95 -0.73
C PRO A 68 -27.86 13.17 0.10
N SER A 69 -28.21 14.38 -0.41
CA SER A 69 -27.86 15.65 0.26
C SER A 69 -28.54 15.86 1.62
N GLU A 70 -29.62 15.13 1.90
CA GLU A 70 -30.46 15.30 3.10
C GLU A 70 -30.21 14.25 4.20
N VAL A 71 -29.19 13.40 4.05
CA VAL A 71 -28.90 12.36 5.05
C VAL A 71 -28.10 12.88 6.23
N THR A 72 -28.29 12.27 7.41
CA THR A 72 -27.48 12.56 8.59
C THR A 72 -26.05 12.09 8.39
N ARG A 73 -25.12 12.63 9.20
CA ARG A 73 -23.72 12.24 9.19
C ARG A 73 -23.53 10.73 9.47
N GLU A 74 -24.37 10.17 10.32
CA GLU A 74 -24.32 8.74 10.69
C GLU A 74 -24.77 7.85 9.51
N GLN A 75 -25.84 8.25 8.82
CA GLN A 75 -26.32 7.55 7.62
C GLN A 75 -25.28 7.59 6.48
N ALA A 76 -24.63 8.74 6.29
CA ALA A 76 -23.53 8.86 5.35
C ALA A 76 -22.36 7.94 5.73
N ALA A 77 -21.98 7.88 7.01
CA ALA A 77 -20.92 6.99 7.50
C ALA A 77 -21.25 5.51 7.25
N MET A 78 -22.49 5.08 7.44
CA MET A 78 -22.93 3.73 7.11
C MET A 78 -22.75 3.43 5.62
N LYS A 79 -23.13 4.37 4.75
CA LYS A 79 -22.97 4.19 3.30
C LYS A 79 -21.51 4.05 2.87
N TYR A 80 -20.59 4.83 3.48
CA TYR A 80 -19.16 4.66 3.23
C TYR A 80 -18.65 3.30 3.73
N ALA A 81 -19.14 2.81 4.86
CA ALA A 81 -18.77 1.50 5.39
C ALA A 81 -19.26 0.37 4.46
N ASP A 82 -20.50 0.44 3.99
CA ASP A 82 -21.07 -0.52 3.05
C ASP A 82 -20.25 -0.58 1.75
N GLU A 83 -19.88 0.57 1.20
CA GLU A 83 -19.08 0.63 -0.03
C GLU A 83 -17.63 0.14 0.19
N ALA A 84 -17.06 0.37 1.38
CA ALA A 84 -15.77 -0.23 1.73
C ALA A 84 -15.86 -1.76 1.85
N ASP A 85 -16.97 -2.28 2.33
CA ASP A 85 -17.22 -3.73 2.44
C ASP A 85 -17.46 -4.38 1.07
N VAL A 86 -17.98 -3.67 0.06
CA VAL A 86 -18.00 -4.18 -1.33
C VAL A 86 -16.58 -4.53 -1.81
N LEU A 87 -15.62 -3.65 -1.57
CA LEU A 87 -14.22 -3.89 -1.93
C LEU A 87 -13.59 -5.02 -1.11
N ASN A 88 -13.87 -5.07 0.20
CA ASN A 88 -13.38 -6.13 1.06
C ASN A 88 -13.95 -7.49 0.64
N MET A 89 -15.25 -7.57 0.34
CA MET A 89 -15.89 -8.79 -0.16
C MET A 89 -15.34 -9.22 -1.51
N ALA A 90 -15.12 -8.27 -2.43
CA ALA A 90 -14.58 -8.58 -3.75
C ALA A 90 -13.15 -9.11 -3.68
N MET A 91 -12.33 -8.59 -2.75
CA MET A 91 -10.91 -8.94 -2.63
C MET A 91 -10.64 -10.11 -1.68
N PHE A 92 -11.27 -10.10 -0.50
CA PHE A 92 -10.96 -11.01 0.60
C PHE A 92 -12.08 -12.02 0.90
N GLY A 93 -13.23 -11.87 0.24
CA GLY A 93 -14.39 -12.74 0.48
C GLY A 93 -15.11 -12.51 1.81
N MET A 94 -14.80 -11.42 2.54
CA MET A 94 -15.39 -11.12 3.84
C MET A 94 -15.48 -9.61 4.10
N THR A 95 -16.42 -9.21 4.95
CA THR A 95 -16.57 -7.83 5.41
C THR A 95 -15.56 -7.49 6.52
N ALA A 96 -15.38 -6.20 6.79
CA ALA A 96 -14.54 -5.74 7.90
C ALA A 96 -15.05 -6.26 9.26
N ARG A 97 -16.36 -6.42 9.41
CA ARG A 97 -16.98 -6.99 10.62
C ARG A 97 -16.66 -8.47 10.77
N GLN A 98 -16.87 -9.27 9.72
CA GLN A 98 -16.57 -10.70 9.73
C GLN A 98 -15.09 -10.96 10.03
N TRP A 99 -14.20 -10.17 9.46
CA TRP A 99 -12.77 -10.28 9.73
C TRP A 99 -12.45 -10.03 11.22
N ARG A 100 -13.03 -9.00 11.85
CA ARG A 100 -12.83 -8.70 13.27
C ARG A 100 -13.35 -9.81 14.18
N GLU A 101 -14.50 -10.39 13.85
CA GLU A 101 -15.09 -11.53 14.59
C GLU A 101 -14.18 -12.78 14.51
N GLN A 102 -13.51 -13.00 13.38
CA GLN A 102 -12.57 -14.12 13.19
C GLN A 102 -11.17 -13.84 13.77
N ASN A 103 -10.81 -12.58 14.03
CA ASN A 103 -9.50 -12.17 14.50
C ASN A 103 -9.58 -11.24 15.73
N PRO A 104 -10.16 -11.69 16.86
CA PRO A 104 -10.41 -10.84 18.03
C PRO A 104 -9.12 -10.31 18.66
N ASP A 105 -8.00 -11.04 18.53
CA ASP A 105 -6.71 -10.67 19.11
C ASP A 105 -5.90 -9.70 18.26
N LYS A 106 -6.32 -9.45 17.01
CA LYS A 106 -5.62 -8.56 16.09
C LYS A 106 -6.14 -7.13 16.17
N LYS A 107 -5.24 -6.16 16.28
CA LYS A 107 -5.58 -4.73 16.24
C LYS A 107 -5.63 -4.25 14.78
N GLY A 108 -6.52 -3.29 14.49
CA GLY A 108 -6.62 -2.70 13.15
C GLY A 108 -7.73 -3.32 12.30
N ASN A 109 -7.48 -3.43 11.01
CA ASN A 109 -8.44 -3.94 10.02
C ASN A 109 -7.78 -4.92 9.05
N ILE A 110 -8.58 -5.56 8.18
CA ILE A 110 -8.12 -6.57 7.21
C ILE A 110 -6.99 -6.04 6.30
N ARG A 111 -7.01 -4.75 5.94
CA ARG A 111 -6.01 -4.13 5.04
C ARG A 111 -4.64 -3.98 5.69
N ASP A 112 -4.59 -3.91 7.03
CA ASP A 112 -3.32 -3.82 7.77
C ASP A 112 -2.53 -5.12 7.73
N TYR A 113 -3.20 -6.23 7.41
CA TYR A 113 -2.62 -7.58 7.29
C TYR A 113 -2.55 -8.07 5.84
N ALA A 114 -2.95 -7.25 4.89
CA ALA A 114 -2.90 -7.58 3.48
C ALA A 114 -1.46 -7.53 2.93
N SER A 115 -1.16 -8.42 2.01
CA SER A 115 0.10 -8.42 1.26
C SER A 115 0.22 -7.18 0.36
N ILE A 116 1.43 -6.90 -0.12
CA ILE A 116 1.68 -5.80 -1.05
C ILE A 116 0.87 -5.97 -2.35
N ASN A 117 0.74 -7.20 -2.86
CA ASN A 117 -0.01 -7.50 -4.06
C ASN A 117 -1.50 -7.24 -3.86
N GLU A 118 -2.05 -7.65 -2.71
CA GLU A 118 -3.44 -7.37 -2.34
C GLU A 118 -3.71 -5.87 -2.19
N LEU A 119 -2.80 -5.11 -1.59
CA LEU A 119 -2.93 -3.65 -1.47
C LEU A 119 -2.86 -2.94 -2.82
N ILE A 120 -2.02 -3.40 -3.76
CA ILE A 120 -1.97 -2.89 -5.14
C ILE A 120 -3.30 -3.17 -5.85
N CYS A 121 -3.78 -4.40 -5.77
CA CYS A 121 -5.06 -4.80 -6.36
C CYS A 121 -6.21 -3.96 -5.78
N LEU A 122 -6.28 -3.83 -4.46
CA LEU A 122 -7.30 -3.04 -3.77
C LEU A 122 -7.30 -1.57 -4.21
N SER A 123 -6.12 -0.96 -4.36
CA SER A 123 -5.98 0.41 -4.84
C SER A 123 -6.51 0.60 -6.26
N ASN A 124 -6.27 -0.38 -7.15
CA ASN A 124 -6.85 -0.38 -8.50
C ASN A 124 -8.36 -0.57 -8.46
N MET A 125 -8.86 -1.44 -7.59
CA MET A 125 -10.30 -1.67 -7.42
C MET A 125 -11.04 -0.44 -6.88
N GLU A 126 -10.43 0.35 -5.99
CA GLU A 126 -10.99 1.61 -5.50
C GLU A 126 -11.25 2.58 -6.66
N ASN A 127 -10.29 2.71 -7.57
CA ASN A 127 -10.43 3.57 -8.74
C ASN A 127 -11.52 3.05 -9.71
N LEU A 128 -11.50 1.74 -10.02
CA LEU A 128 -12.51 1.12 -10.89
C LEU A 128 -13.91 1.20 -10.30
N ASN A 129 -14.05 1.00 -8.98
CA ASN A 129 -15.35 1.13 -8.31
C ASN A 129 -15.89 2.57 -8.40
N ALA A 130 -15.01 3.57 -8.32
CA ALA A 130 -15.43 4.96 -8.53
C ALA A 130 -16.01 5.18 -9.94
N VAL A 131 -15.39 4.61 -10.97
CA VAL A 131 -15.90 4.65 -12.36
C VAL A 131 -17.26 3.96 -12.43
N PHE A 132 -17.38 2.74 -11.89
CA PHE A 132 -18.65 1.99 -11.91
C PHE A 132 -19.77 2.69 -11.14
N ILE A 133 -19.46 3.41 -10.07
CA ILE A 133 -20.42 4.24 -9.33
C ILE A 133 -20.89 5.41 -10.19
N ASN A 134 -19.97 6.10 -10.88
CA ASN A 134 -20.30 7.21 -11.76
C ASN A 134 -21.15 6.76 -12.96
N ASP A 135 -20.93 5.54 -13.44
CA ASP A 135 -21.73 4.91 -14.51
C ASP A 135 -23.11 4.42 -14.03
N GLY A 136 -23.44 4.59 -12.74
CA GLY A 136 -24.71 4.20 -12.17
C GLY A 136 -24.89 2.69 -11.98
N MET A 137 -23.83 1.92 -11.98
CA MET A 137 -23.89 0.46 -11.83
C MET A 137 -24.34 0.06 -10.41
N SER A 138 -25.25 -0.90 -10.32
CA SER A 138 -25.75 -1.40 -9.05
C SER A 138 -24.63 -2.03 -8.18
N GLN A 139 -24.80 -2.02 -6.85
CA GLN A 139 -23.83 -2.57 -5.92
C GLN A 139 -23.51 -4.05 -6.17
N SER A 140 -24.55 -4.84 -6.50
CA SER A 140 -24.38 -6.26 -6.81
C SER A 140 -23.58 -6.51 -8.09
N GLU A 141 -23.83 -5.76 -9.14
CA GLU A 141 -23.07 -5.85 -10.38
C GLU A 141 -21.62 -5.41 -10.18
N ARG A 142 -21.39 -4.34 -9.41
CA ARG A 142 -20.05 -3.86 -9.06
C ARG A 142 -19.27 -4.92 -8.28
N LEU A 143 -19.89 -5.55 -7.29
CA LEU A 143 -19.26 -6.63 -6.50
C LEU A 143 -18.77 -7.77 -7.41
N ILE A 144 -19.62 -8.25 -8.32
CA ILE A 144 -19.28 -9.35 -9.26
C ILE A 144 -18.10 -8.94 -10.16
N LYS A 145 -18.18 -7.77 -10.78
CA LYS A 145 -17.12 -7.27 -11.67
C LYS A 145 -15.80 -7.06 -10.94
N LEU A 146 -15.84 -6.45 -9.75
CA LEU A 146 -14.65 -6.21 -8.94
C LEU A 146 -14.00 -7.51 -8.48
N ASN A 147 -14.79 -8.52 -8.11
CA ASN A 147 -14.25 -9.84 -7.77
C ASN A 147 -13.55 -10.51 -8.96
N GLN A 148 -14.14 -10.46 -10.17
CA GLN A 148 -13.49 -10.97 -11.38
C GLN A 148 -12.17 -10.26 -11.68
N ILE A 149 -12.15 -8.94 -11.52
CA ILE A 149 -10.95 -8.12 -11.70
C ILE A 149 -9.90 -8.47 -10.65
N ALA A 150 -10.30 -8.62 -9.38
CA ALA A 150 -9.40 -9.01 -8.29
C ALA A 150 -8.71 -10.34 -8.59
N ILE A 151 -9.45 -11.36 -8.99
CA ILE A 151 -8.91 -12.69 -9.35
C ILE A 151 -7.90 -12.57 -10.49
N GLN A 152 -8.24 -11.81 -11.54
CA GLN A 152 -7.36 -11.63 -12.70
C GLN A 152 -6.08 -10.86 -12.34
N GLN A 153 -6.20 -9.77 -11.58
CA GLN A 153 -5.05 -8.96 -11.18
C GLN A 153 -4.13 -9.70 -10.21
N MET A 154 -4.69 -10.41 -9.22
CA MET A 154 -3.89 -11.18 -8.28
C MET A 154 -3.07 -12.26 -8.98
N ARG A 155 -3.66 -12.97 -9.93
CA ARG A 155 -2.94 -13.96 -10.76
C ARG A 155 -1.71 -13.34 -11.46
N ILE A 156 -1.88 -12.16 -12.07
CA ILE A 156 -0.77 -11.46 -12.76
C ILE A 156 0.30 -10.99 -11.76
N LEU A 157 -0.12 -10.48 -10.59
CA LEU A 157 0.80 -9.97 -9.57
C LEU A 157 1.63 -11.08 -8.93
N GLU A 158 1.04 -12.26 -8.73
CA GLU A 158 1.72 -13.45 -8.21
C GLU A 158 2.74 -13.98 -9.22
N ASP A 159 2.34 -14.18 -10.48
CA ASP A 159 3.24 -14.60 -11.56
C ASP A 159 4.44 -13.65 -11.74
N THR A 160 4.23 -12.34 -11.51
CA THR A 160 5.30 -11.33 -11.65
C THR A 160 6.23 -11.36 -10.44
N GLY A 161 5.73 -11.71 -9.26
CA GLY A 161 6.51 -11.91 -8.02
C GLY A 161 7.49 -13.07 -8.15
N ASP A 162 7.02 -14.20 -8.62
CA ASP A 162 7.81 -15.43 -8.77
C ASP A 162 8.93 -15.29 -9.82
N ARG A 163 8.70 -14.56 -10.90
CA ARG A 163 9.74 -14.28 -11.92
C ARG A 163 10.88 -13.39 -11.43
N LYS A 164 10.68 -12.59 -10.40
CA LYS A 164 11.75 -11.77 -9.78
C LYS A 164 12.62 -12.54 -8.80
N LEU A 165 12.12 -13.64 -8.26
CA LEU A 165 12.88 -14.51 -7.35
C LEU A 165 13.81 -15.50 -8.10
N LEU A 166 13.58 -15.67 -9.42
CA LEU A 166 14.35 -16.58 -10.28
C LEU A 166 15.48 -15.88 -11.07
N LYS A 167 15.76 -14.63 -10.82
CA LYS A 167 16.88 -13.85 -11.36
C LYS A 167 17.80 -13.36 -10.24
#